data_4f12b25b7d1084653d810170f437db6a
#
_entry.id   4f12b25b7d1084653d810170f437db6a
#
_cell.length_a   1.000
_cell.length_b   1.000
_cell.length_c   1.000
_cell.angle_alpha   90.00
_cell.angle_beta   90.00
_cell.angle_gamma   90.00
#
_symmetry.space_group_name_H-M   'P 1'
#
loop_
_entity.id
_entity.type
_entity.pdbx_description
1 polymer ?
#
loop_
_entity_poly.entity_id
_entity_poly.type
_entity_poly.pdbx_seq_one_letter_code
_entity_poly.pdbx_strand_id
1 'polypeptide(L)'
;MAIDPLPGSAAVALLIDNGARLLSPALTQLLFAAIAFVGTHFALSHPLRAPIAGRVGEAAFLGIYSLVAFVTLGWMVVAFRAAPAADLGGSGDMGWAVASVLTVPALVLFLGSLSKNPALPNPRTQAAVNRAPTGVFAVTRHPMMWGFALWGIAHIVLWFDIRTLIVAGAVTFLALVGAHMQDRKKRGLLGNGWASWQSRTSFWPRWHKLFSAGWLLWLGALVLWLALTFAHMPGAGVPAGIWRWL
;
A
#
# COMPACT_ATOMS: atom_id res chain seq x y z
N MET A 1 -8.13 -49.59 25.51
CA MET A 1 -9.15 -49.14 24.55
C MET A 1 -9.11 -47.61 24.58
N ALA A 2 -8.38 -47.01 23.66
CA ALA A 2 -8.28 -45.56 23.53
C ALA A 2 -9.57 -45.06 22.87
N ILE A 3 -10.27 -44.16 23.51
CA ILE A 3 -11.49 -43.53 22.99
C ILE A 3 -11.03 -42.48 21.99
N ASP A 4 -11.32 -42.66 20.70
CA ASP A 4 -11.10 -41.62 19.70
C ASP A 4 -11.90 -40.36 20.07
N PRO A 5 -11.27 -39.17 20.03
CA PRO A 5 -11.97 -37.94 20.35
C PRO A 5 -13.11 -37.72 19.34
N LEU A 6 -14.28 -37.34 19.84
CA LEU A 6 -15.44 -37.02 19.02
C LEU A 6 -15.11 -35.96 17.94
N PRO A 7 -15.60 -36.11 16.71
CA PRO A 7 -15.27 -35.17 15.58
C PRO A 7 -15.56 -33.70 15.87
N GLY A 8 -16.38 -33.39 16.85
CA GLY A 8 -16.60 -32.01 17.31
C GLY A 8 -15.50 -31.42 18.19
N SER A 9 -14.66 -32.23 18.84
CA SER A 9 -13.62 -31.73 19.74
C SER A 9 -12.44 -31.08 18.99
N ALA A 10 -12.07 -31.58 17.83
CA ALA A 10 -11.04 -31.02 17.01
C ALA A 10 -11.45 -29.65 16.41
N ALA A 11 -12.70 -29.51 15.99
CA ALA A 11 -13.23 -28.23 15.51
C ALA A 11 -13.31 -27.16 16.60
N VAL A 12 -13.74 -27.57 17.84
CA VAL A 12 -13.76 -26.65 18.98
C VAL A 12 -12.35 -26.28 19.42
N ALA A 13 -11.40 -27.20 19.43
CA ALA A 13 -10.00 -26.91 19.76
C ALA A 13 -9.38 -25.94 18.72
N LEU A 14 -9.69 -26.11 17.44
CA LEU A 14 -9.24 -25.22 16.37
C LEU A 14 -9.85 -23.81 16.50
N LEU A 15 -11.11 -23.69 16.87
CA LEU A 15 -11.76 -22.40 17.11
C LEU A 15 -11.19 -21.68 18.34
N ILE A 16 -10.90 -22.41 19.42
CA ILE A 16 -10.27 -21.85 20.62
C ILE A 16 -8.82 -21.42 20.33
N ASP A 17 -8.04 -22.21 19.61
CA ASP A 17 -6.67 -21.88 19.24
C ASP A 17 -6.63 -20.68 18.29
N ASN A 18 -7.50 -20.61 17.30
CA ASN A 18 -7.64 -19.44 16.43
C ASN A 18 -8.11 -18.20 17.21
N GLY A 19 -9.06 -18.32 18.13
CA GLY A 19 -9.48 -17.23 18.99
C GLY A 19 -8.35 -16.72 19.91
N ALA A 20 -7.56 -17.60 20.49
CA ALA A 20 -6.40 -17.25 21.31
C ALA A 20 -5.29 -16.57 20.50
N ARG A 21 -5.08 -16.98 19.24
CA ARG A 21 -4.13 -16.35 18.33
C ARG A 21 -4.57 -14.94 17.91
N LEU A 22 -5.86 -14.74 17.66
CA LEU A 22 -6.45 -13.42 17.34
C LEU A 22 -6.30 -12.42 18.50
N LEU A 23 -6.27 -12.90 19.73
CA LEU A 23 -6.11 -12.09 20.95
C LEU A 23 -4.66 -12.05 21.44
N SER A 24 -3.69 -12.56 20.65
CA SER A 24 -2.30 -12.54 21.06
C SER A 24 -1.79 -11.10 21.25
N PRO A 25 -1.01 -10.82 22.30
CA PRO A 25 -0.45 -9.47 22.51
C PRO A 25 0.31 -8.94 21.31
N ALA A 26 1.00 -9.81 20.56
CA ALA A 26 1.76 -9.44 19.38
C ALA A 26 0.85 -8.98 18.21
N LEU A 27 -0.27 -9.63 17.95
CA LEU A 27 -1.25 -9.19 16.94
C LEU A 27 -1.98 -7.92 17.38
N THR A 28 -2.28 -7.78 18.66
CA THR A 28 -2.84 -6.55 19.22
C THR A 28 -1.87 -5.38 19.03
N GLN A 29 -0.58 -5.58 19.30
CA GLN A 29 0.46 -4.57 19.07
C GLN A 29 0.57 -4.20 17.60
N LEU A 30 0.49 -5.17 16.69
CA LEU A 30 0.50 -4.93 15.25
C LEU A 30 -0.72 -4.10 14.81
N LEU A 31 -1.89 -4.40 15.33
CA LEU A 31 -3.11 -3.64 15.04
C LEU A 31 -2.98 -2.18 15.51
N PHE A 32 -2.47 -1.95 16.73
CA PHE A 32 -2.21 -0.58 17.21
C PHE A 32 -1.18 0.15 16.37
N ALA A 33 -0.11 -0.51 15.94
CA ALA A 33 0.89 0.08 15.04
C ALA A 33 0.28 0.45 13.68
N ALA A 34 -0.57 -0.41 13.10
CA ALA A 34 -1.28 -0.13 11.86
C ALA A 34 -2.28 1.03 12.01
N ILE A 35 -3.03 1.08 13.10
CA ILE A 35 -3.93 2.20 13.42
C ILE A 35 -3.13 3.50 13.60
N ALA A 36 -2.00 3.46 14.30
CA ALA A 36 -1.13 4.62 14.46
C ALA A 36 -0.58 5.10 13.12
N PHE A 37 -0.11 4.18 12.26
CA PHE A 37 0.38 4.50 10.93
C PHE A 37 -0.69 5.18 10.08
N VAL A 38 -1.86 4.60 9.94
CA VAL A 38 -2.98 5.15 9.16
C VAL A 38 -3.52 6.44 9.78
N GLY A 39 -3.75 6.43 11.08
CA GLY A 39 -4.32 7.56 11.82
C GLY A 39 -3.44 8.81 11.78
N THR A 40 -2.13 8.65 11.97
CA THR A 40 -1.18 9.77 11.87
C THR A 40 -1.07 10.31 10.45
N HIS A 41 -1.12 9.46 9.44
CA HIS A 41 -1.15 9.89 8.03
C HIS A 41 -2.37 10.77 7.75
N PHE A 42 -3.57 10.35 8.17
CA PHE A 42 -4.78 11.16 7.99
C PHE A 42 -4.78 12.41 8.84
N ALA A 43 -4.38 12.33 10.11
CA ALA A 43 -4.35 13.46 11.00
C ALA A 43 -3.41 14.57 10.49
N LEU A 44 -2.19 14.20 10.12
CA LEU A 44 -1.19 15.15 9.61
C LEU A 44 -1.48 15.61 8.17
N SER A 45 -2.14 14.80 7.35
CA SER A 45 -2.50 15.21 5.98
C SER A 45 -3.70 16.16 5.92
N HIS A 46 -4.57 16.17 6.92
CA HIS A 46 -5.85 16.88 6.90
C HIS A 46 -6.00 17.85 8.09
N PRO A 47 -6.54 17.49 9.27
CA PRO A 47 -6.86 18.47 10.30
C PRO A 47 -5.64 19.16 10.90
N LEU A 48 -4.54 18.45 11.11
CA LEU A 48 -3.36 18.98 11.77
C LEU A 48 -2.38 19.67 10.81
N ARG A 49 -2.54 19.49 9.48
CA ARG A 49 -1.62 20.09 8.52
C ARG A 49 -1.56 21.61 8.63
N ALA A 50 -2.69 22.27 8.51
CA ALA A 50 -2.74 23.74 8.50
C ALA A 50 -2.21 24.37 9.80
N PRO A 51 -2.64 23.93 11.01
CA PRO A 51 -2.14 24.50 12.24
C PRO A 51 -0.65 24.24 12.49
N ILE A 52 -0.12 23.08 12.09
CA ILE A 52 1.31 22.77 12.28
C ILE A 52 2.15 23.52 11.24
N ALA A 53 1.84 23.39 9.94
CA ALA A 53 2.58 24.07 8.88
C ALA A 53 2.55 25.60 9.02
N GLY A 54 1.46 26.17 9.54
CA GLY A 54 1.36 27.58 9.83
C GLY A 54 2.29 28.05 10.94
N ARG A 55 2.69 27.17 11.88
CA ARG A 55 3.61 27.50 12.97
C ARG A 55 5.08 27.27 12.63
N VAL A 56 5.38 26.15 11.96
CA VAL A 56 6.77 25.69 11.74
C VAL A 56 7.25 25.91 10.30
N GLY A 57 6.35 26.30 9.41
CA GLY A 57 6.61 26.39 7.97
C GLY A 57 6.48 25.04 7.23
N GLU A 58 6.29 25.13 5.92
CA GLU A 58 5.96 23.96 5.07
C GLU A 58 7.11 22.93 5.04
N ALA A 59 8.38 23.37 4.93
CA ALA A 59 9.52 22.48 4.89
C ALA A 59 9.70 21.67 6.17
N ALA A 60 9.61 22.33 7.33
CA ALA A 60 9.70 21.67 8.64
C ALA A 60 8.51 20.73 8.85
N PHE A 61 7.31 21.12 8.42
CA PHE A 61 6.13 20.25 8.46
C PHE A 61 6.35 18.97 7.65
N LEU A 62 6.88 19.04 6.44
CA LEU A 62 7.18 17.87 5.63
C LEU A 62 8.21 16.95 6.30
N GLY A 63 9.20 17.51 6.98
CA GLY A 63 10.14 16.76 7.81
C GLY A 63 9.47 16.01 8.95
N ILE A 64 8.62 16.71 9.72
CA ILE A 64 7.84 16.10 10.82
C ILE A 64 6.92 14.99 10.29
N TYR A 65 6.20 15.26 9.20
CA TYR A 65 5.33 14.26 8.56
C TYR A 65 6.11 13.00 8.18
N SER A 66 7.26 13.17 7.52
CA SER A 66 8.10 12.04 7.11
C SER A 66 8.64 11.27 8.31
N LEU A 67 9.10 11.96 9.34
CA LEU A 67 9.61 11.33 10.57
C LEU A 67 8.52 10.48 11.24
N VAL A 68 7.33 11.03 11.44
CA VAL A 68 6.20 10.30 12.04
C VAL A 68 5.82 9.09 11.18
N ALA A 69 5.80 9.26 9.84
CA ALA A 69 5.53 8.16 8.92
C ALA A 69 6.57 7.04 9.04
N PHE A 70 7.86 7.37 9.09
CA PHE A 70 8.94 6.37 9.25
C PHE A 70 8.91 5.69 10.61
N VAL A 71 8.66 6.42 11.69
CA VAL A 71 8.59 5.85 13.06
C VAL A 71 7.41 4.88 13.16
N THR A 72 6.23 5.27 12.69
CA THR A 72 5.04 4.41 12.76
C THR A 72 5.13 3.22 11.81
N LEU A 73 5.73 3.40 10.62
CA LEU A 73 6.04 2.28 9.72
C LEU A 73 7.06 1.32 10.34
N GLY A 74 8.14 1.85 10.94
CA GLY A 74 9.13 1.04 11.64
C GLY A 74 8.53 0.22 12.77
N TRP A 75 7.67 0.83 13.58
CA TRP A 75 6.91 0.12 14.61
C TRP A 75 6.04 -0.99 14.01
N MET A 76 5.32 -0.70 12.93
CA MET A 76 4.49 -1.70 12.26
C MET A 76 5.31 -2.87 11.71
N VAL A 77 6.51 -2.61 11.15
CA VAL A 77 7.42 -3.67 10.68
C VAL A 77 7.93 -4.53 11.82
N VAL A 78 8.34 -3.93 12.95
CA VAL A 78 8.79 -4.67 14.13
C VAL A 78 7.67 -5.52 14.70
N ALA A 79 6.46 -4.95 14.84
CA ALA A 79 5.29 -5.66 15.34
C ALA A 79 4.86 -6.81 14.39
N PHE A 80 4.96 -6.61 13.08
CA PHE A 80 4.69 -7.65 12.08
C PHE A 80 5.65 -8.85 12.21
N ARG A 81 6.93 -8.58 12.44
CA ARG A 81 7.93 -9.64 12.65
C ARG A 81 7.72 -10.42 13.94
N ALA A 82 7.21 -9.78 14.98
CA ALA A 82 6.89 -10.40 16.26
C ALA A 82 5.55 -11.17 16.25
N ALA A 83 4.64 -10.82 15.33
CA ALA A 83 3.34 -11.45 15.25
C ALA A 83 3.44 -12.87 14.66
N PRO A 84 2.73 -13.86 15.24
CA PRO A 84 2.73 -15.22 14.72
C PRO A 84 2.15 -15.25 13.30
N ALA A 85 2.82 -15.99 12.41
CA ALA A 85 2.24 -16.33 11.12
C ALA A 85 1.16 -17.39 11.36
N ALA A 86 -0.08 -17.05 11.10
CA ALA A 86 -1.18 -18.00 11.08
C ALA A 86 -1.63 -18.14 9.63
N ASP A 87 -1.24 -19.21 8.99
CA ASP A 87 -1.64 -19.50 7.61
C ASP A 87 -3.14 -19.87 7.61
N LEU A 88 -3.94 -19.05 6.95
CA LEU A 88 -5.38 -19.28 6.77
C LEU A 88 -5.69 -20.06 5.47
N GLY A 89 -4.67 -20.52 4.77
CA GLY A 89 -4.73 -21.24 3.51
C GLY A 89 -3.83 -20.59 2.47
N GLY A 90 -2.65 -21.14 2.25
CA GLY A 90 -1.69 -20.65 1.27
C GLY A 90 -2.27 -20.66 -0.14
N SER A 91 -1.93 -19.66 -0.92
CA SER A 91 -2.38 -19.53 -2.32
C SER A 91 -1.62 -20.42 -3.32
N GLY A 92 -0.59 -21.12 -2.88
CA GLY A 92 0.26 -21.95 -3.73
C GLY A 92 0.91 -21.17 -4.88
N ASP A 93 1.33 -21.89 -5.92
CA ASP A 93 2.02 -21.27 -7.07
C ASP A 93 1.12 -20.32 -7.87
N MET A 94 -0.19 -20.56 -7.90
CA MET A 94 -1.14 -19.64 -8.53
C MET A 94 -1.13 -18.27 -7.87
N GLY A 95 -1.14 -18.21 -6.54
CA GLY A 95 -1.06 -16.94 -5.82
C GLY A 95 0.27 -16.22 -6.07
N TRP A 96 1.38 -16.95 -6.16
CA TRP A 96 2.68 -16.37 -6.52
C TRP A 96 2.67 -15.77 -7.93
N ALA A 97 2.08 -16.47 -8.89
CA ALA A 97 1.92 -15.97 -10.26
C ALA A 97 1.05 -14.70 -10.29
N VAL A 98 -0.11 -14.72 -9.62
CA VAL A 98 -1.00 -13.54 -9.53
C VAL A 98 -0.30 -12.37 -8.84
N ALA A 99 0.39 -12.59 -7.72
CA ALA A 99 1.13 -11.54 -7.03
C ALA A 99 2.24 -10.94 -7.91
N SER A 100 2.97 -11.77 -8.66
CA SER A 100 3.99 -11.33 -9.61
C SER A 100 3.39 -10.45 -10.71
N VAL A 101 2.26 -10.87 -11.28
CA VAL A 101 1.54 -10.10 -12.32
C VAL A 101 1.03 -8.76 -11.78
N LEU A 102 0.57 -8.69 -10.53
CA LEU A 102 0.04 -7.45 -9.93
C LEU A 102 1.15 -6.47 -9.52
N THR A 103 2.29 -6.98 -9.04
CA THR A 103 3.34 -6.12 -8.47
C THR A 103 4.17 -5.40 -9.52
N VAL A 104 4.32 -5.92 -10.74
CA VAL A 104 5.00 -5.20 -11.84
C VAL A 104 4.23 -3.93 -12.24
N PRO A 105 2.92 -3.97 -12.58
CA PRO A 105 2.11 -2.77 -12.79
C PRO A 105 2.10 -1.82 -11.57
N ALA A 106 2.10 -2.36 -10.36
CA ALA A 106 2.19 -1.55 -9.14
C ALA A 106 3.44 -0.67 -9.15
N LEU A 107 4.59 -1.24 -9.50
CA LEU A 107 5.85 -0.50 -9.63
C LEU A 107 5.86 0.48 -10.80
N VAL A 108 5.27 0.14 -11.94
CA VAL A 108 5.11 1.08 -13.06
C VAL A 108 4.33 2.31 -12.61
N LEU A 109 3.19 2.11 -11.93
CA LEU A 109 2.37 3.20 -11.43
C LEU A 109 3.10 4.02 -10.36
N PHE A 110 3.79 3.36 -9.44
CA PHE A 110 4.57 4.00 -8.38
C PHE A 110 5.70 4.85 -8.96
N LEU A 111 6.60 4.28 -9.75
CA LEU A 111 7.76 4.97 -10.32
C LEU A 111 7.33 6.12 -11.23
N GLY A 112 6.33 5.89 -12.09
CA GLY A 112 5.82 6.94 -12.99
C GLY A 112 5.17 8.10 -12.25
N SER A 113 4.75 7.90 -11.00
CA SER A 113 4.15 8.94 -10.17
C SER A 113 5.15 9.83 -9.43
N LEU A 114 6.43 9.45 -9.39
CA LEU A 114 7.46 10.20 -8.66
C LEU A 114 7.78 11.54 -9.33
N SER A 115 7.47 11.71 -10.60
CA SER A 115 7.65 12.96 -11.32
C SER A 115 6.32 13.53 -11.80
N LYS A 116 6.23 14.89 -11.79
CA LYS A 116 5.09 15.65 -12.36
C LYS A 116 3.72 15.31 -11.76
N ASN A 117 3.68 14.72 -10.56
CA ASN A 117 2.45 14.31 -9.90
C ASN A 117 1.74 15.52 -9.27
N PRO A 118 0.55 15.93 -9.77
CA PRO A 118 -0.15 17.09 -9.23
C PRO A 118 -0.81 16.83 -7.87
N ALA A 119 -0.93 15.57 -7.45
CA ALA A 119 -1.46 15.22 -6.14
C ALA A 119 -0.45 15.46 -5.01
N LEU A 120 0.85 15.36 -5.30
CA LEU A 120 1.92 15.61 -4.33
C LEU A 120 2.08 17.12 -4.03
N PRO A 121 2.62 17.48 -2.85
CA PRO A 121 3.04 18.84 -2.55
C PRO A 121 4.10 19.30 -3.56
N ASN A 122 3.77 20.28 -4.39
CA ASN A 122 4.70 20.81 -5.40
C ASN A 122 4.33 22.26 -5.72
N PRO A 123 5.28 23.21 -5.71
CA PRO A 123 5.04 24.59 -6.14
C PRO A 123 4.49 24.72 -7.56
N ARG A 124 4.77 23.72 -8.42
CA ARG A 124 4.33 23.70 -9.83
C ARG A 124 3.01 22.93 -10.04
N THR A 125 2.25 22.66 -8.98
CA THR A 125 1.00 21.88 -9.06
C THR A 125 0.01 22.48 -10.03
N GLN A 126 -0.17 23.81 -10.06
CA GLN A 126 -1.06 24.50 -11.00
C GLN A 126 -0.65 24.26 -12.47
N ALA A 127 0.63 24.32 -12.77
CA ALA A 127 1.13 24.00 -14.11
C ALA A 127 0.94 22.51 -14.44
N ALA A 128 1.03 21.62 -13.45
CA ALA A 128 0.86 20.20 -13.64
C ALA A 128 -0.60 19.82 -13.98
N VAL A 129 -1.60 20.41 -13.30
CA VAL A 129 -3.02 20.15 -13.59
C VAL A 129 -3.47 20.69 -14.95
N ASN A 130 -2.76 21.66 -15.52
CA ASN A 130 -3.09 22.24 -16.84
C ASN A 130 -2.54 21.40 -18.00
N ARG A 131 -1.63 20.47 -17.75
CA ARG A 131 -1.06 19.60 -18.79
C ARG A 131 -2.04 18.52 -19.21
N ALA A 132 -1.83 17.97 -20.42
CA ALA A 132 -2.53 16.75 -20.84
C ALA A 132 -2.10 15.58 -19.95
N PRO A 133 -3.03 14.73 -19.50
CA PRO A 133 -2.68 13.53 -18.74
C PRO A 133 -1.99 12.51 -19.67
N THR A 134 -0.71 12.24 -19.41
CA THR A 134 0.14 11.33 -20.19
C THR A 134 0.77 10.28 -19.28
N GLY A 135 1.30 9.22 -19.84
CA GLY A 135 1.96 8.16 -19.10
C GLY A 135 1.03 7.52 -18.06
N VAL A 136 1.51 7.34 -16.84
CA VAL A 136 0.71 6.76 -15.73
C VAL A 136 -0.51 7.60 -15.35
N PHE A 137 -0.52 8.91 -15.65
CA PHE A 137 -1.67 9.80 -15.40
C PHE A 137 -2.78 9.63 -16.43
N ALA A 138 -2.51 9.02 -17.58
CA ALA A 138 -3.55 8.56 -18.50
C ALA A 138 -4.28 7.32 -17.96
N VAL A 139 -3.59 6.51 -17.13
CA VAL A 139 -4.17 5.33 -16.47
C VAL A 139 -5.07 5.75 -15.30
N THR A 140 -4.52 6.52 -14.37
CA THR A 140 -5.27 7.03 -13.20
C THR A 140 -4.66 8.35 -12.71
N ARG A 141 -5.46 9.21 -12.08
CA ARG A 141 -4.93 10.44 -11.48
C ARG A 141 -4.18 10.22 -10.15
N HIS A 142 -4.28 9.01 -9.58
CA HIS A 142 -3.61 8.61 -8.33
C HIS A 142 -2.68 7.39 -8.52
N PRO A 143 -1.71 7.44 -9.45
CA PRO A 143 -0.93 6.26 -9.78
C PRO A 143 -0.13 5.71 -8.59
N MET A 144 0.45 6.56 -7.74
CA MET A 144 1.15 6.13 -6.52
C MET A 144 0.23 5.34 -5.58
N MET A 145 -0.97 5.86 -5.35
CA MET A 145 -1.93 5.22 -4.43
C MET A 145 -2.40 3.87 -4.97
N TRP A 146 -2.64 3.78 -6.28
CA TRP A 146 -2.97 2.51 -6.91
C TRP A 146 -1.79 1.53 -6.93
N GLY A 147 -0.54 2.03 -7.03
CA GLY A 147 0.66 1.21 -6.83
C GLY A 147 0.68 0.55 -5.46
N PHE A 148 0.44 1.32 -4.39
CA PHE A 148 0.36 0.77 -3.03
C PHE A 148 -0.85 -0.16 -2.83
N ALA A 149 -2.01 0.17 -3.40
CA ALA A 149 -3.18 -0.69 -3.31
C ALA A 149 -2.95 -2.05 -3.99
N LEU A 150 -2.38 -2.07 -5.18
CA LEU A 150 -2.02 -3.32 -5.89
C LEU A 150 -0.98 -4.13 -5.12
N TRP A 151 0.02 -3.47 -4.52
CA TRP A 151 0.99 -4.12 -3.64
C TRP A 151 0.29 -4.81 -2.46
N GLY A 152 -0.61 -4.11 -1.79
CA GLY A 152 -1.37 -4.68 -0.67
C GLY A 152 -2.26 -5.85 -1.08
N ILE A 153 -3.01 -5.70 -2.18
CA ILE A 153 -3.87 -6.76 -2.71
C ILE A 153 -3.01 -8.00 -3.09
N ALA A 154 -1.86 -7.80 -3.75
CA ALA A 154 -0.97 -8.89 -4.12
C ALA A 154 -0.49 -9.67 -2.89
N HIS A 155 -0.13 -8.98 -1.80
CA HIS A 155 0.31 -9.63 -0.56
C HIS A 155 -0.83 -10.37 0.16
N ILE A 156 -2.05 -9.81 0.15
CA ILE A 156 -3.23 -10.49 0.71
C ILE A 156 -3.55 -11.77 -0.07
N VAL A 157 -3.52 -11.71 -1.41
CA VAL A 157 -3.77 -12.88 -2.26
C VAL A 157 -2.71 -13.95 -2.05
N LEU A 158 -1.44 -13.53 -1.93
CA LEU A 158 -0.32 -14.43 -1.76
C LEU A 158 -0.26 -15.08 -0.38
N TRP A 159 -0.47 -14.29 0.65
CA TRP A 159 -0.29 -14.68 2.06
C TRP A 159 -1.51 -14.28 2.86
N PHE A 160 -2.55 -15.11 2.80
CA PHE A 160 -3.79 -14.86 3.50
C PHE A 160 -3.66 -15.27 4.97
N ASP A 161 -2.98 -14.45 5.76
CA ASP A 161 -2.88 -14.57 7.21
C ASP A 161 -3.28 -13.25 7.89
N ILE A 162 -3.56 -13.32 9.20
CA ILE A 162 -4.10 -12.18 9.96
C ILE A 162 -3.11 -11.02 10.01
N ARG A 163 -1.80 -11.27 10.18
CA ARG A 163 -0.80 -10.22 10.23
C ARG A 163 -0.65 -9.53 8.87
N THR A 164 -0.70 -10.29 7.78
CA THR A 164 -0.67 -9.74 6.41
C THR A 164 -1.94 -8.94 6.11
N LEU A 165 -3.12 -9.44 6.54
CA LEU A 165 -4.38 -8.70 6.42
C LEU A 165 -4.34 -7.35 7.16
N ILE A 166 -3.77 -7.30 8.36
CA ILE A 166 -3.62 -6.05 9.12
C ILE A 166 -2.72 -5.08 8.35
N VAL A 167 -1.52 -5.48 7.93
CA VAL A 167 -0.54 -4.57 7.31
C VAL A 167 -0.96 -4.20 5.88
N ALA A 168 -1.19 -5.18 5.03
CA ALA A 168 -1.55 -4.94 3.64
C ALA A 168 -2.93 -4.29 3.52
N GLY A 169 -3.87 -4.64 4.39
CA GLY A 169 -5.16 -3.97 4.52
C GLY A 169 -5.03 -2.51 4.94
N ALA A 170 -4.19 -2.20 5.93
CA ALA A 170 -3.92 -0.83 6.37
C ALA A 170 -3.30 0.01 5.24
N VAL A 171 -2.32 -0.53 4.51
CA VAL A 171 -1.70 0.15 3.36
C VAL A 171 -2.70 0.37 2.23
N THR A 172 -3.50 -0.64 1.88
CA THR A 172 -4.53 -0.55 0.85
C THR A 172 -5.60 0.48 1.22
N PHE A 173 -6.07 0.44 2.46
CA PHE A 173 -7.03 1.41 2.99
C PHE A 173 -6.49 2.84 2.96
N LEU A 174 -5.27 3.05 3.47
CA LEU A 174 -4.61 4.35 3.44
C LEU A 174 -4.46 4.86 2.01
N ALA A 175 -4.09 3.99 1.07
CA ALA A 175 -3.92 4.37 -0.32
C ALA A 175 -5.24 4.79 -0.98
N LEU A 176 -6.29 3.98 -0.90
CA LEU A 176 -7.55 4.25 -1.61
C LEU A 176 -8.35 5.36 -0.95
N VAL A 177 -8.49 5.35 0.38
CA VAL A 177 -9.16 6.43 1.10
C VAL A 177 -8.34 7.71 1.03
N GLY A 178 -7.01 7.63 1.15
CA GLY A 178 -6.11 8.76 0.98
C GLY A 178 -6.22 9.40 -0.40
N ALA A 179 -6.33 8.61 -1.48
CA ALA A 179 -6.57 9.11 -2.83
C ALA A 179 -7.89 9.91 -2.92
N HIS A 180 -8.97 9.35 -2.33
CA HIS A 180 -10.26 10.04 -2.29
C HIS A 180 -10.19 11.37 -1.50
N MET A 181 -9.54 11.34 -0.34
CA MET A 181 -9.35 12.54 0.49
C MET A 181 -8.44 13.57 -0.18
N GLN A 182 -7.43 13.13 -0.95
CA GLN A 182 -6.61 14.02 -1.79
C GLN A 182 -7.45 14.74 -2.84
N ASP A 183 -8.38 14.06 -3.51
CA ASP A 183 -9.28 14.69 -4.47
C ASP A 183 -10.10 15.83 -3.82
N ARG A 184 -10.67 15.56 -2.64
CA ARG A 184 -11.44 16.58 -1.89
C ARG A 184 -10.57 17.77 -1.51
N LYS A 185 -9.39 17.51 -0.96
CA LYS A 185 -8.42 18.54 -0.56
C LYS A 185 -7.94 19.37 -1.73
N LYS A 186 -7.55 18.72 -2.85
CA LYS A 186 -7.07 19.41 -4.05
C LYS A 186 -8.17 20.22 -4.73
N ARG A 187 -9.42 19.76 -4.67
CA ARG A 187 -10.57 20.55 -5.14
C ARG A 187 -10.75 21.85 -4.34
N GLY A 188 -10.59 21.78 -3.01
CA GLY A 188 -10.61 22.99 -2.16
C GLY A 188 -9.45 23.95 -2.44
N LEU A 189 -8.25 23.43 -2.72
CA LEU A 189 -7.04 24.25 -2.93
C LEU A 189 -6.91 24.84 -4.34
N LEU A 190 -7.35 24.11 -5.38
CA LEU A 190 -7.11 24.42 -6.79
C LEU A 190 -8.40 24.75 -7.56
N GLY A 191 -9.56 24.57 -6.95
CA GLY A 191 -10.88 24.90 -7.52
C GLY A 191 -11.05 24.29 -8.92
N ASN A 192 -11.34 25.15 -9.89
CA ASN A 192 -11.59 24.77 -11.29
C ASN A 192 -10.38 24.06 -11.95
N GLY A 193 -9.14 24.33 -11.52
CA GLY A 193 -7.96 23.64 -12.04
C GLY A 193 -8.01 22.14 -11.72
N TRP A 194 -8.36 21.77 -10.47
CA TRP A 194 -8.52 20.36 -10.10
C TRP A 194 -9.75 19.73 -10.75
N ALA A 195 -10.87 20.45 -10.84
CA ALA A 195 -12.08 19.96 -11.52
C ALA A 195 -11.77 19.62 -12.99
N SER A 196 -11.06 20.49 -13.70
CA SER A 196 -10.60 20.23 -15.07
C SER A 196 -9.63 19.03 -15.15
N TRP A 197 -8.74 18.83 -14.19
CA TRP A 197 -7.91 17.63 -14.11
C TRP A 197 -8.72 16.37 -13.91
N GLN A 198 -9.70 16.40 -12.99
CA GLN A 198 -10.60 15.27 -12.73
C GLN A 198 -11.43 14.88 -13.95
N SER A 199 -11.93 15.84 -14.75
CA SER A 199 -12.73 15.54 -15.94
C SER A 199 -11.94 14.84 -17.05
N ARG A 200 -10.63 15.06 -17.13
CA ARG A 200 -9.73 14.48 -18.13
C ARG A 200 -9.05 13.19 -17.69
N THR A 201 -9.12 12.86 -16.39
CA THR A 201 -8.47 11.68 -15.79
C THR A 201 -9.49 10.74 -15.16
N SER A 202 -9.04 9.60 -14.64
CA SER A 202 -9.90 8.67 -13.92
C SER A 202 -9.37 8.44 -12.50
N PHE A 203 -10.26 8.24 -11.53
CA PHE A 203 -9.92 7.69 -10.23
C PHE A 203 -9.55 6.22 -10.37
N TRP A 204 -10.43 5.45 -11.00
CA TRP A 204 -10.20 4.03 -11.27
C TRP A 204 -9.24 3.85 -12.44
N PRO A 205 -8.29 2.90 -12.35
CA PRO A 205 -7.33 2.68 -13.40
C PRO A 205 -7.97 2.25 -14.72
N ARG A 206 -7.59 2.92 -15.79
CA ARG A 206 -7.90 2.53 -17.16
C ARG A 206 -6.79 1.58 -17.64
N TRP A 207 -6.89 0.31 -17.27
CA TRP A 207 -5.83 -0.69 -17.47
C TRP A 207 -5.35 -0.79 -18.91
N HIS A 208 -6.24 -0.62 -19.90
CA HIS A 208 -5.89 -0.60 -21.33
C HIS A 208 -4.88 0.50 -21.69
N LYS A 209 -4.73 1.54 -20.86
CA LYS A 209 -3.75 2.62 -21.04
C LYS A 209 -2.43 2.39 -20.32
N LEU A 210 -2.26 1.25 -19.64
CA LEU A 210 -1.07 1.03 -18.83
C LEU A 210 0.23 1.05 -19.66
N PHE A 211 0.19 0.55 -20.90
CA PHE A 211 1.33 0.58 -21.80
C PHE A 211 1.71 1.98 -22.30
N SER A 212 0.82 2.99 -22.15
CA SER A 212 1.15 4.39 -22.44
C SER A 212 2.17 4.99 -21.46
N ALA A 213 2.49 4.28 -20.38
CA ALA A 213 3.53 4.65 -19.42
C ALA A 213 4.93 4.79 -20.05
N GLY A 214 5.16 4.12 -21.20
CA GLY A 214 6.41 4.13 -21.94
C GLY A 214 7.38 3.03 -21.54
N TRP A 215 8.12 2.49 -22.51
CA TRP A 215 8.95 1.30 -22.36
C TRP A 215 10.08 1.47 -21.32
N LEU A 216 10.69 2.66 -21.21
CA LEU A 216 11.75 2.92 -20.23
C LEU A 216 11.24 2.79 -18.80
N LEU A 217 10.01 3.23 -18.54
CA LEU A 217 9.40 3.09 -17.23
C LEU A 217 9.09 1.62 -16.90
N TRP A 218 8.63 0.87 -17.88
CA TRP A 218 8.42 -0.56 -17.74
C TRP A 218 9.74 -1.31 -17.47
N LEU A 219 10.80 -0.98 -18.19
CA LEU A 219 12.12 -1.56 -17.96
C LEU A 219 12.63 -1.23 -16.55
N GLY A 220 12.55 0.04 -16.13
CA GLY A 220 12.92 0.43 -14.77
C GLY A 220 12.10 -0.26 -13.69
N ALA A 221 10.79 -0.41 -13.90
CA ALA A 221 9.92 -1.14 -12.98
C ALA A 221 10.27 -2.63 -12.91
N LEU A 222 10.59 -3.26 -14.04
CA LEU A 222 11.01 -4.65 -14.08
C LEU A 222 12.35 -4.88 -13.38
N VAL A 223 13.35 -4.01 -13.62
CA VAL A 223 14.65 -4.09 -12.94
C VAL A 223 14.47 -3.92 -11.42
N LEU A 224 13.68 -2.94 -11.01
CA LEU A 224 13.40 -2.74 -9.59
C LEU A 224 12.61 -3.91 -9.00
N TRP A 225 11.66 -4.48 -9.76
CA TRP A 225 10.91 -5.66 -9.34
C TRP A 225 11.80 -6.89 -9.12
N LEU A 226 12.75 -7.14 -10.04
CA LEU A 226 13.75 -8.19 -9.89
C LEU A 226 14.59 -7.99 -8.63
N ALA A 227 15.06 -6.77 -8.39
CA ALA A 227 15.85 -6.45 -7.20
C ALA A 227 15.05 -6.62 -5.89
N LEU A 228 13.81 -6.12 -5.85
CA LEU A 228 12.95 -6.21 -4.66
C LEU A 228 12.52 -7.66 -4.38
N THR A 229 12.17 -8.42 -5.41
CA THR A 229 11.82 -9.83 -5.23
C THR A 229 13.02 -10.69 -4.84
N PHE A 230 14.23 -10.38 -5.36
CA PHE A 230 15.48 -10.98 -4.86
C PHE A 230 15.72 -10.67 -3.38
N ALA A 231 15.51 -9.42 -2.96
CA ALA A 231 15.70 -9.00 -1.58
C ALA A 231 14.76 -9.70 -0.58
N HIS A 232 13.68 -10.34 -1.04
CA HIS A 232 12.83 -11.17 -0.17
C HIS A 232 13.56 -12.43 0.35
N MET A 233 14.55 -12.96 -0.38
CA MET A 233 15.32 -14.13 0.07
C MET A 233 16.11 -13.83 1.35
N PRO A 234 17.01 -12.82 1.42
CA PRO A 234 17.71 -12.51 2.66
C PRO A 234 16.82 -11.81 3.69
N GLY A 235 15.79 -11.07 3.27
CA GLY A 235 14.93 -10.27 4.15
C GLY A 235 13.81 -11.02 4.84
N ALA A 236 13.21 -11.98 4.14
CA ALA A 236 12.04 -12.75 4.59
C ALA A 236 12.24 -14.26 4.53
N GLY A 237 13.38 -14.74 4.01
CA GLY A 237 13.66 -16.17 3.86
C GLY A 237 12.80 -16.85 2.78
N VAL A 238 12.19 -16.09 1.88
CA VAL A 238 11.23 -16.60 0.90
C VAL A 238 11.64 -16.16 -0.51
N PRO A 239 11.86 -17.09 -1.45
CA PRO A 239 12.04 -16.75 -2.85
C PRO A 239 10.73 -16.18 -3.42
N ALA A 240 10.79 -14.99 -4.01
CA ALA A 240 9.65 -14.27 -4.55
C ALA A 240 9.83 -13.98 -6.05
N GLY A 241 8.74 -13.69 -6.76
CA GLY A 241 8.79 -13.41 -8.18
C GLY A 241 9.39 -14.55 -8.98
N ILE A 242 10.21 -14.23 -9.98
CA ILE A 242 10.85 -15.23 -10.85
C ILE A 242 11.79 -16.18 -10.09
N TRP A 243 12.41 -15.71 -8.98
CA TRP A 243 13.35 -16.45 -8.16
C TRP A 243 12.75 -17.69 -7.49
N ARG A 244 11.42 -17.78 -7.43
CA ARG A 244 10.72 -18.93 -6.91
C ARG A 244 10.82 -20.14 -7.84
N TRP A 245 10.99 -19.90 -9.13
CA TRP A 245 11.00 -20.94 -10.18
C TRP A 245 12.39 -21.16 -10.80
N LEU A 246 13.41 -20.46 -10.31
CA LEU A 246 14.81 -20.66 -10.65
C LEU A 246 15.55 -21.41 -9.56
#